data_b9da7d8991d8bb7dfa9e2a2a896f69f3
#
_entry.id   b9da7d8991d8bb7dfa9e2a2a896f69f3
#
_cell.length_a   1.000
_cell.length_b   1.000
_cell.length_c   1.000
_cell.angle_alpha   90.00
_cell.angle_beta   90.00
_cell.angle_gamma   90.00
#
_symmetry.space_group_name_H-M   'P 1'
#
loop_
_entity.id
_entity.type
_entity.pdbx_description
1 polymer ?
#
loop_
_entity_poly.entity_id
_entity_poly.type
_entity_poly.pdbx_seq_one_letter_code
_entity_poly.pdbx_strand_id
1 'polypeptide(L)'
;MRDPFLEGRHYRLVPIFAVDFARFKTNNHSERGKLMKRTFALATALLFAAGTALAMHCPKDMKEIDDALAKHPKISEAQMKEVKKLRTEGEADHKAGKHQESMDKLGKAKGILGLK
;
A
#
# COMPACT_ATOMS: atom_id res chain seq x y z
N MET A 1 39.50 38.87 14.36
CA MET A 1 39.21 37.55 14.94
C MET A 1 38.79 36.62 13.82
N ARG A 2 39.64 35.68 13.48
CA ARG A 2 39.41 34.72 12.37
C ARG A 2 38.99 33.43 13.02
N ASP A 3 37.82 32.95 12.63
CA ASP A 3 37.27 31.67 13.10
C ASP A 3 38.03 30.49 12.49
N PRO A 4 38.73 29.67 13.27
CA PRO A 4 39.54 28.57 12.77
C PRO A 4 38.74 27.26 12.55
N PHE A 5 37.43 27.32 12.29
CA PHE A 5 36.58 26.14 12.30
C PHE A 5 36.06 25.69 10.95
N LEU A 6 36.58 26.27 9.84
CA LEU A 6 36.14 25.87 8.48
C LEU A 6 37.22 25.15 7.67
N GLU A 7 38.02 24.33 8.31
CA GLU A 7 39.03 23.58 7.60
C GLU A 7 38.61 22.08 7.48
N GLY A 8 38.18 21.73 6.29
CA GLY A 8 38.50 20.45 5.69
C GLY A 8 37.76 19.23 6.18
N ARG A 9 36.41 19.21 6.25
CA ARG A 9 35.74 17.95 6.27
C ARG A 9 35.25 17.60 4.87
N HIS A 10 36.18 17.07 4.05
CA HIS A 10 35.82 16.36 2.83
C HIS A 10 34.96 15.17 3.23
N TYR A 11 33.65 15.36 3.21
CA TYR A 11 32.72 14.25 3.20
C TYR A 11 32.92 13.55 1.86
N ARG A 12 33.76 12.53 1.89
CA ARG A 12 33.82 11.56 0.80
C ARG A 12 32.43 10.90 0.77
N LEU A 13 31.55 11.43 -0.08
CA LEU A 13 30.29 10.79 -0.44
C LEU A 13 30.61 9.41 -0.97
N VAL A 14 30.60 8.42 -0.10
CA VAL A 14 30.61 7.03 -0.50
C VAL A 14 29.23 6.80 -1.12
N PRO A 15 29.14 6.48 -2.42
CA PRO A 15 27.86 6.14 -3.00
C PRO A 15 27.39 4.82 -2.38
N ILE A 16 26.42 4.92 -1.49
CA ILE A 16 25.81 3.78 -0.79
C ILE A 16 25.10 2.82 -1.77
N PHE A 17 25.05 3.18 -3.05
CA PHE A 17 24.43 2.41 -4.13
C PHE A 17 25.39 1.59 -4.97
N ALA A 18 26.70 1.56 -4.63
CA ALA A 18 27.63 0.60 -5.21
C ALA A 18 27.67 -0.69 -4.37
N VAL A 19 26.50 -1.22 -3.96
CA VAL A 19 26.41 -2.61 -3.57
C VAL A 19 26.56 -3.41 -4.83
N ASP A 20 27.75 -3.98 -4.96
CA ASP A 20 28.18 -4.92 -5.99
C ASP A 20 27.06 -5.87 -6.44
N PHE A 21 26.26 -5.43 -7.39
CA PHE A 21 25.38 -6.30 -8.16
C PHE A 21 26.19 -7.28 -9.02
N ALA A 22 27.51 -7.05 -9.13
CA ALA A 22 28.43 -7.91 -9.87
C ALA A 22 28.85 -9.17 -9.10
N ARG A 23 28.60 -9.28 -7.79
CA ARG A 23 29.01 -10.45 -7.01
C ARG A 23 27.93 -11.51 -6.87
N PHE A 24 26.76 -11.28 -7.48
CA PHE A 24 25.74 -12.33 -7.64
C PHE A 24 25.96 -13.14 -8.92
N LYS A 25 27.22 -13.26 -9.34
CA LYS A 25 27.60 -14.17 -10.41
C LYS A 25 27.65 -15.58 -9.88
N THR A 26 26.50 -16.22 -9.89
CA THR A 26 26.23 -17.59 -10.27
C THR A 26 27.35 -18.60 -9.99
N ASN A 27 27.29 -19.26 -8.88
CA ASN A 27 27.72 -20.65 -8.83
C ASN A 27 26.54 -21.54 -9.14
N ASN A 28 26.29 -21.69 -10.44
CA ASN A 28 25.30 -22.57 -10.96
C ASN A 28 25.90 -23.98 -10.98
N HIS A 29 25.85 -24.67 -9.86
CA HIS A 29 26.15 -26.09 -9.82
C HIS A 29 24.84 -26.88 -9.90
N SER A 30 24.66 -27.39 -11.09
CA SER A 30 24.15 -28.73 -11.41
C SER A 30 22.78 -29.13 -10.86
N GLU A 31 21.82 -29.28 -11.78
CA GLU A 31 20.65 -30.20 -11.77
C GLU A 31 19.65 -30.11 -10.61
N ARG A 32 20.09 -29.87 -9.39
CA ARG A 32 19.18 -29.62 -8.23
C ARG A 32 18.42 -28.29 -8.33
N GLY A 33 18.95 -27.36 -9.13
CA GLY A 33 18.32 -26.04 -9.33
C GLY A 33 17.04 -26.05 -10.16
N LYS A 34 16.79 -27.08 -10.97
CA LYS A 34 15.59 -27.13 -11.82
C LYS A 34 14.34 -27.47 -11.00
N LEU A 35 14.48 -28.32 -10.00
CA LEU A 35 13.36 -28.67 -9.13
C LEU A 35 13.02 -27.52 -8.17
N MET A 36 14.06 -26.88 -7.59
CA MET A 36 13.84 -25.68 -6.73
C MET A 36 13.26 -24.50 -7.49
N LYS A 37 13.68 -24.26 -8.73
CA LYS A 37 13.11 -23.17 -9.57
C LYS A 37 11.63 -23.37 -9.86
N ARG A 38 11.19 -24.61 -10.04
CA ARG A 38 9.77 -24.93 -10.26
C ARG A 38 8.94 -24.76 -8.99
N THR A 39 9.47 -25.10 -7.82
CA THR A 39 8.77 -24.92 -6.54
C THR A 39 8.72 -23.44 -6.12
N PHE A 40 9.78 -22.66 -6.39
CA PHE A 40 9.75 -21.21 -6.13
C PHE A 40 8.79 -20.48 -7.07
N ALA A 41 8.71 -20.84 -8.34
CA ALA A 41 7.78 -20.24 -9.29
C ALA A 41 6.31 -20.51 -8.92
N LEU A 42 6.01 -21.70 -8.39
CA LEU A 42 4.66 -22.03 -7.92
C LEU A 42 4.32 -21.34 -6.59
N ALA A 43 5.27 -21.16 -5.68
CA ALA A 43 5.07 -20.47 -4.41
C ALA A 43 4.81 -18.97 -4.61
N THR A 44 5.52 -18.30 -5.54
CA THR A 44 5.28 -16.89 -5.86
C THR A 44 3.94 -16.67 -6.55
N ALA A 45 3.48 -17.59 -7.39
CA ALA A 45 2.17 -17.49 -8.05
C ALA A 45 1.01 -17.57 -7.04
N LEU A 46 1.15 -18.37 -5.98
CA LEU A 46 0.13 -18.48 -4.93
C LEU A 46 0.05 -17.23 -4.03
N LEU A 47 1.17 -16.54 -3.80
CA LEU A 47 1.18 -15.29 -3.01
C LEU A 47 0.50 -14.13 -3.75
N PHE A 48 0.55 -14.10 -5.08
CA PHE A 48 -0.13 -13.07 -5.87
C PHE A 48 -1.65 -13.28 -5.99
N ALA A 49 -2.14 -14.50 -5.83
CA ALA A 49 -3.56 -14.80 -5.95
C ALA A 49 -4.40 -14.37 -4.73
N ALA A 50 -3.80 -14.23 -3.55
CA ALA A 50 -4.51 -13.86 -2.33
C ALA A 50 -4.83 -12.35 -2.22
N GLY A 51 -4.13 -11.48 -2.98
CA GLY A 51 -4.28 -10.01 -2.90
C GLY A 51 -5.46 -9.45 -3.69
N THR A 52 -6.03 -10.19 -4.64
CA THR A 52 -7.03 -9.66 -5.58
C THR A 52 -8.46 -9.68 -5.04
N ALA A 53 -8.77 -10.56 -4.10
CA ALA A 53 -10.12 -10.68 -3.56
C ALA A 53 -10.54 -9.47 -2.70
N LEU A 54 -9.62 -8.85 -1.98
CA LEU A 54 -9.88 -7.68 -1.13
C LEU A 54 -10.02 -6.38 -1.94
N ALA A 55 -9.32 -6.29 -3.09
CA ALA A 55 -9.36 -5.10 -3.94
C ALA A 55 -10.71 -4.88 -4.64
N MET A 56 -11.54 -5.91 -4.78
CA MET A 56 -12.83 -5.83 -5.47
C MET A 56 -13.95 -5.23 -4.61
N HIS A 57 -13.82 -5.22 -3.29
CA HIS A 57 -14.86 -4.71 -2.39
C HIS A 57 -14.83 -3.17 -2.26
N CYS A 58 -13.65 -2.55 -2.27
CA CYS A 58 -13.52 -1.11 -2.10
C CYS A 58 -14.31 -0.26 -3.11
N PRO A 59 -14.31 -0.54 -4.43
CA PRO A 59 -15.12 0.23 -5.39
C PRO A 59 -16.62 0.10 -5.15
N LYS A 60 -17.06 -1.09 -4.72
CA LYS A 60 -18.46 -1.34 -4.38
C LYS A 60 -18.87 -0.55 -3.13
N ASP A 61 -18.07 -0.61 -2.08
CA ASP A 61 -18.32 0.10 -0.84
C ASP A 61 -18.33 1.62 -1.05
N MET A 62 -17.42 2.17 -1.85
CA MET A 62 -17.42 3.58 -2.23
C MET A 62 -18.74 3.98 -2.92
N LYS A 63 -19.19 3.15 -3.87
CA LYS A 63 -20.45 3.41 -4.58
C LYS A 63 -21.65 3.35 -3.65
N GLU A 64 -21.72 2.37 -2.73
CA GLU A 64 -22.79 2.27 -1.74
C GLU A 64 -22.84 3.50 -0.83
N ILE A 65 -21.68 4.03 -0.42
CA ILE A 65 -21.60 5.25 0.37
C ILE A 65 -22.08 6.45 -0.45
N ASP A 66 -21.63 6.59 -1.70
CA ASP A 66 -22.03 7.70 -2.58
C ASP A 66 -23.53 7.66 -2.87
N ASP A 67 -24.10 6.48 -3.13
CA ASP A 67 -25.54 6.28 -3.33
C ASP A 67 -26.35 6.62 -2.06
N ALA A 68 -25.82 6.30 -0.88
CA ALA A 68 -26.47 6.66 0.38
C ALA A 68 -26.42 8.17 0.66
N LEU A 69 -25.30 8.81 0.37
CA LEU A 69 -25.15 10.26 0.51
C LEU A 69 -26.09 11.03 -0.44
N ALA A 70 -26.31 10.52 -1.66
CA ALA A 70 -27.24 11.08 -2.63
C ALA A 70 -28.70 11.02 -2.18
N LYS A 71 -29.05 10.08 -1.30
CA LYS A 71 -30.40 9.93 -0.71
C LYS A 71 -30.64 10.84 0.50
N HIS A 72 -29.71 11.74 0.81
CA HIS A 72 -29.80 12.64 1.95
C HIS A 72 -30.13 11.91 3.28
N PRO A 73 -29.21 11.06 3.78
CA PRO A 73 -29.45 10.27 4.98
C PRO A 73 -29.70 11.17 6.19
N LYS A 74 -30.61 10.76 7.07
CA LYS A 74 -30.95 11.49 8.29
C LYS A 74 -29.88 11.30 9.37
N ILE A 75 -28.70 11.85 9.13
CA ILE A 75 -27.58 11.87 10.08
C ILE A 75 -27.19 13.32 10.40
N SER A 76 -26.46 13.52 11.50
CA SER A 76 -26.03 14.87 11.88
C SER A 76 -25.01 15.43 10.87
N GLU A 77 -24.87 16.77 10.84
CA GLU A 77 -23.86 17.42 9.98
C GLU A 77 -22.43 16.96 10.32
N ALA A 78 -22.14 16.71 11.59
CA ALA A 78 -20.86 16.20 12.04
C ALA A 78 -20.59 14.80 11.46
N GLN A 79 -21.58 13.91 11.52
CA GLN A 79 -21.51 12.58 10.92
C GLN A 79 -21.39 12.65 9.39
N MET A 80 -22.11 13.57 8.75
CA MET A 80 -22.02 13.78 7.30
C MET A 80 -20.60 14.19 6.88
N LYS A 81 -19.96 15.09 7.62
CA LYS A 81 -18.59 15.52 7.37
C LYS A 81 -17.62 14.36 7.57
N GLU A 82 -17.82 13.58 8.62
CA GLU A 82 -16.98 12.41 8.92
C GLU A 82 -17.10 11.33 7.85
N VAL A 83 -18.30 11.01 7.37
CA VAL A 83 -18.53 10.05 6.29
C VAL A 83 -17.81 10.50 5.01
N LYS A 84 -17.95 11.75 4.62
CA LYS A 84 -17.26 12.29 3.44
C LYS A 84 -15.74 12.22 3.57
N LYS A 85 -15.21 12.52 4.75
CA LYS A 85 -13.78 12.41 5.05
C LYS A 85 -13.31 10.95 4.94
N LEU A 86 -13.96 10.02 5.61
CA LEU A 86 -13.62 8.59 5.58
C LEU A 86 -13.71 8.00 4.18
N ARG A 87 -14.70 8.41 3.40
CA ARG A 87 -14.85 8.01 2.00
C ARG A 87 -13.68 8.49 1.15
N THR A 88 -13.27 9.76 1.29
CA THR A 88 -12.15 10.34 0.54
C THR A 88 -10.81 9.71 0.92
N GLU A 89 -10.59 9.50 2.21
CA GLU A 89 -9.38 8.84 2.72
C GLU A 89 -9.32 7.37 2.30
N GLY A 90 -10.45 6.66 2.32
CA GLY A 90 -10.56 5.28 1.85
C GLY A 90 -10.22 5.15 0.36
N GLU A 91 -10.67 6.10 -0.47
CA GLU A 91 -10.30 6.15 -1.88
C GLU A 91 -8.81 6.42 -2.08
N ALA A 92 -8.22 7.32 -1.31
CA ALA A 92 -6.79 7.61 -1.37
C ALA A 92 -5.95 6.40 -0.98
N ASP A 93 -6.33 5.68 0.07
CA ASP A 93 -5.66 4.45 0.50
C ASP A 93 -5.81 3.34 -0.54
N HIS A 94 -6.97 3.21 -1.16
CA HIS A 94 -7.18 2.27 -2.25
C HIS A 94 -6.24 2.54 -3.43
N LYS A 95 -6.12 3.80 -3.86
CA LYS A 95 -5.21 4.22 -4.93
C LYS A 95 -3.74 4.02 -4.56
N ALA A 96 -3.42 4.12 -3.27
CA ALA A 96 -2.08 3.85 -2.74
C ALA A 96 -1.77 2.35 -2.56
N GLY A 97 -2.70 1.45 -2.87
CA GLY A 97 -2.57 0.00 -2.69
C GLY A 97 -2.74 -0.46 -1.24
N LYS A 98 -3.16 0.42 -0.34
CA LYS A 98 -3.44 0.14 1.07
C LYS A 98 -4.87 -0.37 1.24
N HIS A 99 -5.11 -1.57 0.71
CA HIS A 99 -6.48 -2.08 0.61
C HIS A 99 -7.13 -2.34 1.97
N GLN A 100 -6.38 -2.76 2.98
CA GLN A 100 -6.91 -3.01 4.31
C GLN A 100 -7.35 -1.71 4.98
N GLU A 101 -6.50 -0.68 4.98
CA GLU A 101 -6.82 0.63 5.54
C GLU A 101 -8.00 1.28 4.82
N SER A 102 -8.08 1.11 3.49
CA SER A 102 -9.22 1.54 2.70
C SER A 102 -10.52 0.87 3.17
N MET A 103 -10.52 -0.45 3.30
CA MET A 103 -11.69 -1.21 3.78
C MET A 103 -12.12 -0.79 5.18
N ASP A 104 -11.18 -0.57 6.09
CA ASP A 104 -11.47 -0.16 7.46
C ASP A 104 -12.15 1.22 7.50
N LYS A 105 -11.70 2.16 6.68
CA LYS A 105 -12.28 3.51 6.59
C LYS A 105 -13.65 3.49 5.93
N LEU A 106 -13.80 2.78 4.81
CA LEU A 106 -15.08 2.65 4.13
C LEU A 106 -16.10 1.90 5.00
N GLY A 107 -15.67 0.87 5.73
CA GLY A 107 -16.50 0.16 6.69
C GLY A 107 -17.03 1.06 7.81
N LYS A 108 -16.18 1.94 8.36
CA LYS A 108 -16.62 2.96 9.34
C LYS A 108 -17.64 3.92 8.73
N ALA A 109 -17.42 4.41 7.52
CA ALA A 109 -18.35 5.29 6.83
C ALA A 109 -19.70 4.60 6.61
N LYS A 110 -19.71 3.34 6.17
CA LYS A 110 -20.93 2.52 6.04
C LYS A 110 -21.63 2.35 7.40
N GLY A 111 -20.88 2.09 8.46
CA GLY A 111 -21.44 1.97 9.82
C GLY A 111 -22.20 3.23 10.28
N ILE A 112 -21.63 4.42 10.03
CA ILE A 112 -22.28 5.71 10.34
C ILE A 112 -23.57 5.87 9.53
N LEU A 113 -23.60 5.42 8.27
CA LEU A 113 -24.75 5.46 7.39
C LEU A 113 -25.78 4.36 7.65
N GLY A 114 -25.48 3.39 8.53
CA GLY A 114 -26.34 2.24 8.81
C GLY A 114 -26.43 1.23 7.65
N LEU A 115 -25.46 1.24 6.76
CA LEU A 115 -25.35 0.26 5.65
C LEU A 115 -24.73 -1.05 6.17
N LYS A 116 -25.26 -2.19 5.72
CA LYS A 116 -24.76 -3.53 6.08
C LYS A 116 -23.96 -4.14 4.94
#